data_11d9c17f26c77291588bc8a56d3c1faf
#
_entry.id   11d9c17f26c77291588bc8a56d3c1faf
#
_cell.length_a   1.000
_cell.length_b   1.000
_cell.length_c   1.000
_cell.angle_alpha   90.00
_cell.angle_beta   90.00
_cell.angle_gamma   90.00
#
_symmetry.space_group_name_H-M   'P 1'
#
loop_
_entity.id
_entity.type
_entity.pdbx_description
1 polymer ?
#
loop_
_entity_poly.entity_id
_entity_poly.type
_entity_poly.pdbx_seq_one_letter_code
_entity_poly.pdbx_strand_id
1 'polypeptide(L)'
;MLVPTPGIICDNTEIMLIESQFSRDVSSQVDACIERALAEDIGAGDATTDAIVPPGSIISGDIIAKQSGIIAGLDVAARVFVTVAETVTFDTRVNEGSSVESGSIVANVFGPARALLTAERTALNFLGRMSGIATLTRQFVDKIAGTSAKILDTRKTAPGLRVIDKLAVKLGGGHNHRQGLFDMILIKDNHIAAAGSLREAVRCARRSGTSLEIEIEAANLQDVETGIELGVERILLDNMSPAMMAEAVKLTRQRAKLEASGNVTLDTVREIAETGVDYISVGALTHSAKVFDLSLKFHEIDGNRSTSK
;
A
#
# COMPACT_ATOMS: atom_id res chain seq x y z
N MET A 1 -49.64 -28.91 -0.37
CA MET A 1 -49.12 -27.54 -0.25
C MET A 1 -47.63 -27.68 0.00
N LEU A 2 -46.82 -27.50 -1.06
CA LEU A 2 -45.38 -27.49 -0.99
C LEU A 2 -44.96 -26.02 -0.79
N VAL A 3 -44.23 -25.76 0.29
CA VAL A 3 -43.62 -24.45 0.59
C VAL A 3 -42.36 -24.32 -0.28
N PRO A 4 -42.16 -23.27 -1.05
CA PRO A 4 -40.94 -23.07 -1.81
C PRO A 4 -39.81 -22.60 -0.88
N THR A 5 -38.67 -23.26 -0.98
CA THR A 5 -37.37 -22.86 -0.40
C THR A 5 -36.96 -21.51 -1.00
N PRO A 6 -36.45 -20.54 -0.21
CA PRO A 6 -35.92 -19.30 -0.76
C PRO A 6 -34.62 -19.57 -1.50
N GLY A 7 -34.64 -19.28 -2.81
CA GLY A 7 -33.43 -19.23 -3.63
C GLY A 7 -32.54 -18.10 -3.16
N ILE A 8 -31.27 -18.39 -2.96
CA ILE A 8 -30.21 -17.40 -2.73
C ILE A 8 -30.03 -16.65 -4.06
N ILE A 9 -30.57 -15.43 -4.11
CA ILE A 9 -30.28 -14.48 -5.18
C ILE A 9 -28.90 -13.91 -4.82
N CYS A 10 -27.86 -14.32 -5.54
CA CYS A 10 -26.58 -13.61 -5.52
C CYS A 10 -26.81 -12.20 -6.06
N ASP A 11 -26.80 -11.24 -5.17
CA ASP A 11 -26.97 -9.84 -5.50
C ASP A 11 -25.67 -9.33 -6.16
N ASN A 12 -25.73 -8.99 -7.45
CA ASN A 12 -24.62 -8.40 -8.22
C ASN A 12 -24.11 -7.05 -7.66
N THR A 13 -24.68 -6.59 -6.56
CA THR A 13 -24.34 -5.33 -5.90
C THR A 13 -23.00 -5.41 -5.15
N GLU A 14 -22.57 -6.60 -4.69
CA GLU A 14 -21.30 -6.75 -3.96
C GLU A 14 -20.07 -6.68 -4.87
N ILE A 15 -20.17 -7.15 -6.12
CA ILE A 15 -19.10 -7.02 -7.12
C ILE A 15 -18.87 -5.54 -7.50
N MET A 16 -19.92 -4.72 -7.52
CA MET A 16 -19.85 -3.28 -7.77
C MET A 16 -19.19 -2.47 -6.65
N LEU A 17 -19.13 -2.96 -5.41
CA LEU A 17 -18.47 -2.28 -4.28
C LEU A 17 -16.94 -2.35 -4.37
N ILE A 18 -16.39 -3.41 -4.99
CA ILE A 18 -14.95 -3.55 -5.22
C ILE A 18 -14.44 -2.55 -6.27
N GLU A 19 -15.24 -2.21 -7.28
CA GLU A 19 -14.88 -1.23 -8.31
C GLU A 19 -14.85 0.22 -7.81
N SER A 20 -15.49 0.55 -6.68
CA SER A 20 -15.64 1.94 -6.21
C SER A 20 -14.47 2.46 -5.39
N GLN A 21 -13.53 1.63 -4.92
CA GLN A 21 -12.42 2.05 -4.05
C GLN A 21 -11.20 2.57 -4.83
N PHE A 22 -11.04 2.18 -6.10
CA PHE A 22 -9.90 2.58 -6.92
C PHE A 22 -10.34 3.37 -8.16
N SER A 23 -9.55 4.38 -8.56
CA SER A 23 -9.69 4.93 -9.91
C SER A 23 -9.42 3.83 -10.94
N ARG A 24 -10.03 3.90 -12.13
CA ARG A 24 -9.85 2.88 -13.21
C ARG A 24 -8.38 2.58 -13.50
N ASP A 25 -7.53 3.59 -13.45
CA ASP A 25 -6.08 3.46 -13.69
C ASP A 25 -5.39 2.66 -12.58
N VAL A 26 -5.72 2.91 -11.31
CA VAL A 26 -5.18 2.15 -10.17
C VAL A 26 -5.64 0.69 -10.21
N SER A 27 -6.93 0.44 -10.52
CA SER A 27 -7.47 -0.92 -10.66
C SER A 27 -6.69 -1.72 -11.72
N SER A 28 -6.50 -1.17 -12.92
CA SER A 28 -5.76 -1.79 -14.01
C SER A 28 -4.30 -2.11 -13.63
N GLN A 29 -3.63 -1.22 -12.87
CA GLN A 29 -2.27 -1.47 -12.40
C GLN A 29 -2.22 -2.59 -11.35
N VAL A 30 -3.21 -2.69 -10.47
CA VAL A 30 -3.34 -3.79 -9.49
C VAL A 30 -3.54 -5.11 -10.21
N ASP A 31 -4.46 -5.17 -11.18
CA ASP A 31 -4.74 -6.37 -11.95
C ASP A 31 -3.49 -6.87 -12.70
N ALA A 32 -2.72 -5.96 -13.31
CA ALA A 32 -1.45 -6.30 -13.94
C ALA A 32 -0.38 -6.84 -12.96
N CYS A 33 -0.41 -6.43 -11.67
CA CYS A 33 0.45 -7.02 -10.65
C CYS A 33 0.02 -8.44 -10.30
N ILE A 34 -1.29 -8.67 -10.17
CA ILE A 34 -1.87 -9.98 -9.87
C ILE A 34 -1.58 -10.97 -10.99
N GLU A 35 -1.86 -10.59 -12.24
CA GLU A 35 -1.60 -11.45 -13.42
C GLU A 35 -0.14 -11.91 -13.48
N ARG A 36 0.81 -10.99 -13.27
CA ARG A 36 2.24 -11.34 -13.26
C ARG A 36 2.61 -12.29 -12.12
N ALA A 37 2.08 -12.08 -10.92
CA ALA A 37 2.36 -12.92 -9.78
C ALA A 37 1.76 -14.33 -9.95
N LEU A 38 0.53 -14.43 -10.47
CA LEU A 38 -0.09 -15.71 -10.79
C LEU A 38 0.66 -16.44 -11.92
N ALA A 39 1.09 -15.72 -12.96
CA ALA A 39 1.89 -16.32 -14.04
C ALA A 39 3.24 -16.85 -13.54
N GLU A 40 3.88 -16.17 -12.58
CA GLU A 40 5.12 -16.60 -11.95
C GLU A 40 4.94 -17.89 -11.14
N ASP A 41 3.86 -17.98 -10.34
CA ASP A 41 3.64 -19.05 -9.38
C ASP A 41 3.01 -20.30 -10.03
N ILE A 42 2.06 -20.13 -10.94
CA ILE A 42 1.33 -21.23 -11.59
C ILE A 42 2.12 -21.83 -12.77
N GLY A 43 2.74 -20.96 -13.59
CA GLY A 43 3.47 -21.41 -14.78
C GLY A 43 2.61 -22.28 -15.71
N ALA A 44 3.01 -23.55 -15.89
CA ALA A 44 2.30 -24.53 -16.74
C ALA A 44 1.15 -25.24 -16.01
N GLY A 45 0.96 -25.05 -14.71
CA GLY A 45 -0.08 -25.69 -13.89
C GLY A 45 0.39 -26.01 -12.48
N ASP A 46 -0.57 -26.26 -11.57
CA ASP A 46 -0.30 -26.68 -10.19
C ASP A 46 -0.14 -28.22 -10.14
N ALA A 47 1.10 -28.66 -10.27
CA ALA A 47 1.43 -30.09 -10.35
C ALA A 47 0.92 -30.92 -9.15
N THR A 48 0.94 -30.35 -7.96
CA THR A 48 0.48 -31.04 -6.74
C THR A 48 -1.04 -31.13 -6.72
N THR A 49 -1.70 -30.00 -6.87
CA THR A 49 -3.17 -29.92 -6.82
C THR A 49 -3.81 -30.73 -7.95
N ASP A 50 -3.25 -30.68 -9.15
CA ASP A 50 -3.75 -31.44 -10.30
C ASP A 50 -3.60 -32.96 -10.11
N ALA A 51 -2.55 -33.38 -9.42
CA ALA A 51 -2.31 -34.80 -9.18
C ALA A 51 -3.18 -35.42 -8.09
N ILE A 52 -3.53 -34.66 -7.03
CA ILE A 52 -4.11 -35.26 -5.82
C ILE A 52 -5.51 -34.76 -5.47
N VAL A 53 -5.94 -33.57 -5.98
CA VAL A 53 -7.26 -33.03 -5.66
C VAL A 53 -8.28 -33.42 -6.71
N PRO A 54 -9.37 -34.15 -6.35
CA PRO A 54 -10.37 -34.57 -7.32
C PRO A 54 -11.04 -33.34 -8.01
N PRO A 55 -11.30 -33.40 -9.32
CA PRO A 55 -12.09 -32.37 -9.99
C PRO A 55 -13.49 -32.28 -9.36
N GLY A 56 -13.98 -31.04 -9.18
CA GLY A 56 -15.31 -30.80 -8.60
C GLY A 56 -15.35 -30.77 -7.07
N SER A 57 -14.24 -31.03 -6.38
CA SER A 57 -14.15 -30.84 -4.93
C SER A 57 -14.39 -29.38 -4.56
N ILE A 58 -15.19 -29.14 -3.54
CA ILE A 58 -15.49 -27.81 -2.98
C ILE A 58 -15.01 -27.77 -1.54
N ILE A 59 -14.33 -26.69 -1.15
CA ILE A 59 -13.84 -26.49 0.21
C ILE A 59 -14.12 -25.05 0.66
N SER A 60 -14.04 -24.83 1.95
CA SER A 60 -14.00 -23.50 2.57
C SER A 60 -12.70 -23.32 3.34
N GLY A 61 -12.35 -22.07 3.63
CA GLY A 61 -11.17 -21.76 4.43
C GLY A 61 -11.25 -20.42 5.10
N ASP A 62 -10.51 -20.28 6.21
CA ASP A 62 -10.38 -19.05 6.99
C ASP A 62 -8.99 -18.47 6.84
N ILE A 63 -8.90 -17.22 6.43
CA ILE A 63 -7.65 -16.46 6.47
C ILE A 63 -7.51 -15.88 7.89
N ILE A 64 -6.42 -16.24 8.57
CA ILE A 64 -6.22 -15.97 10.00
C ILE A 64 -4.94 -15.15 10.18
N ALA A 65 -5.06 -14.02 10.92
CA ALA A 65 -3.93 -13.23 11.37
C ALA A 65 -3.13 -13.99 12.43
N LYS A 66 -1.82 -14.12 12.26
CA LYS A 66 -0.92 -14.79 13.23
C LYS A 66 -0.22 -13.83 14.17
N GLN A 67 -0.44 -12.54 13.97
CA GLN A 67 0.08 -11.44 14.79
C GLN A 67 -0.93 -10.30 14.83
N SER A 68 -0.74 -9.34 15.75
CA SER A 68 -1.53 -8.12 15.81
C SER A 68 -0.98 -7.06 14.84
N GLY A 69 -1.87 -6.23 14.27
CA GLY A 69 -1.52 -5.12 13.38
C GLY A 69 -2.66 -4.66 12.49
N ILE A 70 -2.35 -4.02 11.37
CA ILE A 70 -3.31 -3.46 10.43
C ILE A 70 -3.46 -4.39 9.23
N ILE A 71 -4.69 -4.75 8.90
CA ILE A 71 -4.99 -5.53 7.70
C ILE A 71 -5.15 -4.59 6.51
N ALA A 72 -4.46 -4.90 5.42
CA ALA A 72 -4.51 -4.17 4.16
C ALA A 72 -4.31 -5.10 2.97
N GLY A 73 -5.13 -4.96 1.93
CA GLY A 73 -5.04 -5.74 0.71
C GLY A 73 -6.06 -6.89 0.63
N LEU A 74 -7.15 -6.84 1.38
CA LEU A 74 -8.25 -7.80 1.27
C LEU A 74 -8.84 -7.80 -0.14
N ASP A 75 -9.05 -6.62 -0.74
CA ASP A 75 -9.54 -6.48 -2.12
C ASP A 75 -8.57 -7.10 -3.13
N VAL A 76 -7.25 -6.91 -2.91
CA VAL A 76 -6.22 -7.51 -3.78
C VAL A 76 -6.22 -9.03 -3.64
N ALA A 77 -6.30 -9.56 -2.41
CA ALA A 77 -6.39 -11.00 -2.16
C ALA A 77 -7.66 -11.60 -2.77
N ALA A 78 -8.80 -10.95 -2.63
CA ALA A 78 -10.06 -11.38 -3.27
C ALA A 78 -9.92 -11.49 -4.78
N ARG A 79 -9.32 -10.48 -5.44
CA ARG A 79 -9.08 -10.48 -6.88
C ARG A 79 -8.14 -11.61 -7.32
N VAL A 80 -7.12 -11.96 -6.53
CA VAL A 80 -6.25 -13.11 -6.82
C VAL A 80 -7.09 -14.38 -6.93
N PHE A 81 -7.97 -14.65 -5.96
CA PHE A 81 -8.84 -15.84 -6.00
C PHE A 81 -9.79 -15.82 -7.18
N VAL A 82 -10.47 -14.69 -7.42
CA VAL A 82 -11.43 -14.55 -8.53
C VAL A 82 -10.76 -14.64 -9.91
N THR A 83 -9.51 -14.16 -10.04
CA THR A 83 -8.73 -14.31 -11.27
C THR A 83 -8.44 -15.78 -11.59
N VAL A 84 -8.20 -16.62 -10.57
CA VAL A 84 -8.00 -18.06 -10.77
C VAL A 84 -9.32 -18.77 -11.10
N ALA A 85 -10.43 -18.40 -10.44
CA ALA A 85 -11.76 -18.91 -10.76
C ALA A 85 -12.86 -17.95 -10.28
N GLU A 86 -13.68 -17.48 -11.22
CA GLU A 86 -14.81 -16.54 -10.96
C GLU A 86 -15.86 -17.09 -9.97
N THR A 87 -15.88 -18.41 -9.77
CA THR A 87 -16.83 -19.07 -8.86
C THR A 87 -16.38 -19.07 -7.40
N VAL A 88 -15.20 -18.53 -7.10
CA VAL A 88 -14.72 -18.37 -5.72
C VAL A 88 -15.44 -17.20 -5.07
N THR A 89 -15.93 -17.41 -3.85
CA THR A 89 -16.42 -16.33 -2.98
C THR A 89 -15.34 -15.98 -1.94
N PHE A 90 -15.21 -14.68 -1.65
CA PHE A 90 -14.28 -14.13 -0.68
C PHE A 90 -15.04 -13.16 0.23
N ASP A 91 -15.32 -13.59 1.47
CA ASP A 91 -16.11 -12.84 2.45
C ASP A 91 -15.17 -12.19 3.47
N THR A 92 -15.06 -10.87 3.45
CA THR A 92 -14.27 -10.13 4.44
C THR A 92 -14.93 -10.17 5.81
N ARG A 93 -14.14 -10.39 6.87
CA ARG A 93 -14.60 -10.36 8.28
C ARG A 93 -14.15 -9.09 9.00
N VAL A 94 -13.28 -8.33 8.39
CA VAL A 94 -12.79 -7.04 8.85
C VAL A 94 -12.72 -6.08 7.67
N ASN A 95 -12.69 -4.77 7.95
CA ASN A 95 -12.54 -3.77 6.91
C ASN A 95 -11.07 -3.52 6.59
N GLU A 96 -10.78 -3.02 5.38
CA GLU A 96 -9.46 -2.48 5.02
C GLU A 96 -9.01 -1.40 6.02
N GLY A 97 -7.74 -1.45 6.44
CA GLY A 97 -7.17 -0.53 7.42
C GLY A 97 -7.55 -0.79 8.87
N SER A 98 -8.32 -1.84 9.16
CA SER A 98 -8.68 -2.22 10.54
C SER A 98 -7.52 -2.82 11.30
N SER A 99 -7.47 -2.53 12.61
CA SER A 99 -6.59 -3.22 13.55
C SER A 99 -7.16 -4.60 13.90
N VAL A 100 -6.31 -5.61 13.93
CA VAL A 100 -6.66 -6.97 14.35
C VAL A 100 -5.67 -7.51 15.36
N GLU A 101 -6.12 -8.48 16.15
CA GLU A 101 -5.29 -9.25 17.07
C GLU A 101 -4.88 -10.59 16.46
N SER A 102 -3.82 -11.20 17.00
CA SER A 102 -3.43 -12.56 16.65
C SER A 102 -4.58 -13.54 16.88
N GLY A 103 -4.88 -14.40 15.90
CA GLY A 103 -5.97 -15.36 15.92
C GLY A 103 -7.27 -14.83 15.27
N SER A 104 -7.34 -13.55 14.90
CA SER A 104 -8.53 -12.99 14.22
C SER A 104 -8.70 -13.61 12.83
N ILE A 105 -9.92 -14.03 12.50
CA ILE A 105 -10.30 -14.38 11.12
C ILE A 105 -10.54 -13.08 10.37
N VAL A 106 -9.80 -12.86 9.28
CA VAL A 106 -9.86 -11.62 8.49
C VAL A 106 -10.72 -11.77 7.23
N ALA A 107 -10.81 -12.98 6.69
CA ALA A 107 -11.70 -13.32 5.59
C ALA A 107 -12.01 -14.82 5.58
N ASN A 108 -13.12 -15.19 4.94
CA ASN A 108 -13.45 -16.57 4.57
C ASN A 108 -13.41 -16.70 3.06
N VAL A 109 -12.99 -17.88 2.58
CA VAL A 109 -12.99 -18.23 1.16
C VAL A 109 -13.78 -19.52 0.96
N PHE A 110 -14.52 -19.59 -0.17
CA PHE A 110 -15.30 -20.77 -0.52
C PHE A 110 -15.30 -20.97 -2.03
N GLY A 111 -15.14 -22.20 -2.48
CA GLY A 111 -15.18 -22.49 -3.91
C GLY A 111 -14.47 -23.79 -4.29
N PRO A 112 -14.15 -23.97 -5.58
CA PRO A 112 -13.42 -25.14 -6.07
C PRO A 112 -12.09 -25.31 -5.35
N ALA A 113 -11.87 -26.51 -4.77
CA ALA A 113 -10.68 -26.80 -3.97
C ALA A 113 -9.38 -26.54 -4.75
N ARG A 114 -9.35 -26.90 -6.03
CA ARG A 114 -8.19 -26.65 -6.89
C ARG A 114 -7.89 -25.17 -7.01
N ALA A 115 -8.91 -24.34 -7.24
CA ALA A 115 -8.74 -22.90 -7.38
C ALA A 115 -8.24 -22.24 -6.08
N LEU A 116 -8.81 -22.64 -4.93
CA LEU A 116 -8.41 -22.09 -3.64
C LEU A 116 -6.97 -22.43 -3.29
N LEU A 117 -6.56 -23.68 -3.52
CA LEU A 117 -5.18 -24.14 -3.25
C LEU A 117 -4.16 -23.46 -4.17
N THR A 118 -4.49 -23.32 -5.46
CA THR A 118 -3.62 -22.66 -6.45
C THR A 118 -3.45 -21.16 -6.18
N ALA A 119 -4.51 -20.48 -5.72
CA ALA A 119 -4.47 -19.03 -5.47
C ALA A 119 -3.88 -18.66 -4.09
N GLU A 120 -3.91 -19.58 -3.11
CA GLU A 120 -3.59 -19.32 -1.70
C GLU A 120 -2.30 -18.53 -1.49
N ARG A 121 -1.19 -19.04 -2.01
CA ARG A 121 0.13 -18.46 -1.73
C ARG A 121 0.25 -17.06 -2.27
N THR A 122 -0.16 -16.84 -3.51
CA THR A 122 -0.14 -15.53 -4.15
C THR A 122 -1.04 -14.52 -3.40
N ALA A 123 -2.25 -14.92 -3.02
CA ALA A 123 -3.17 -14.08 -2.24
C ALA A 123 -2.57 -13.69 -0.87
N LEU A 124 -2.02 -14.65 -0.13
CA LEU A 124 -1.39 -14.40 1.17
C LEU A 124 -0.11 -13.57 1.06
N ASN A 125 0.64 -13.67 -0.04
CA ASN A 125 1.83 -12.85 -0.27
C ASN A 125 1.46 -11.37 -0.44
N PHE A 126 0.42 -11.05 -1.23
CA PHE A 126 -0.07 -9.67 -1.36
C PHE A 126 -0.63 -9.15 -0.04
N LEU A 127 -1.53 -9.90 0.58
CA LEU A 127 -2.17 -9.50 1.84
C LEU A 127 -1.12 -9.30 2.95
N GLY A 128 -0.15 -10.20 3.07
CA GLY A 128 0.93 -10.11 4.05
C GLY A 128 1.85 -8.91 3.82
N ARG A 129 2.24 -8.65 2.56
CA ARG A 129 3.05 -7.48 2.22
C ARG A 129 2.32 -6.19 2.54
N MET A 130 1.08 -6.04 2.07
CA MET A 130 0.29 -4.82 2.27
C MET A 130 -0.02 -4.57 3.75
N SER A 131 -0.41 -5.61 4.49
CA SER A 131 -0.66 -5.51 5.93
C SER A 131 0.60 -5.16 6.71
N GLY A 132 1.77 -5.67 6.30
CA GLY A 132 3.06 -5.31 6.91
C GLY A 132 3.40 -3.83 6.72
N ILE A 133 3.23 -3.30 5.51
CA ILE A 133 3.42 -1.88 5.18
C ILE A 133 2.43 -1.01 5.95
N ALA A 134 1.15 -1.38 5.96
CA ALA A 134 0.10 -0.64 6.68
C ALA A 134 0.35 -0.63 8.20
N THR A 135 0.79 -1.75 8.77
CA THR A 135 1.13 -1.87 10.20
C THR A 135 2.30 -0.95 10.56
N LEU A 136 3.39 -0.98 9.78
CA LEU A 136 4.52 -0.08 10.00
C LEU A 136 4.12 1.38 9.83
N THR A 137 3.33 1.70 8.82
CA THR A 137 2.83 3.06 8.57
C THR A 137 2.02 3.57 9.76
N ARG A 138 1.12 2.74 10.30
CA ARG A 138 0.31 3.06 11.49
C ARG A 138 1.20 3.40 12.67
N GLN A 139 2.26 2.66 12.92
CA GLN A 139 3.20 2.95 14.01
C GLN A 139 3.83 4.34 13.88
N PHE A 140 4.23 4.74 12.66
CA PHE A 140 4.74 6.09 12.42
C PHE A 140 3.66 7.17 12.61
N VAL A 141 2.46 6.93 12.10
CA VAL A 141 1.31 7.86 12.24
C VAL A 141 0.95 8.07 13.72
N ASP A 142 0.89 6.99 14.49
CA ASP A 142 0.57 7.05 15.93
C ASP A 142 1.65 7.80 16.72
N LYS A 143 2.92 7.65 16.33
CA LYS A 143 4.03 8.38 16.96
C LYS A 143 3.94 9.90 16.82
N ILE A 144 3.39 10.38 15.71
CA ILE A 144 3.25 11.83 15.45
C ILE A 144 1.87 12.38 15.84
N ALA A 145 1.02 11.58 16.48
CA ALA A 145 -0.31 12.00 16.89
C ALA A 145 -0.27 13.31 17.72
N GLY A 146 -1.18 14.24 17.42
CA GLY A 146 -1.24 15.56 18.07
C GLY A 146 -0.31 16.62 17.45
N THR A 147 0.46 16.29 16.40
CA THR A 147 1.19 17.25 15.57
C THR A 147 0.44 17.52 14.25
N SER A 148 0.86 18.53 13.48
CA SER A 148 0.30 18.82 12.14
C SER A 148 0.98 18.03 11.02
N ALA A 149 2.10 17.37 11.31
CA ALA A 149 2.90 16.64 10.32
C ALA A 149 2.14 15.43 9.77
N LYS A 150 2.43 15.08 8.51
CA LYS A 150 1.89 13.90 7.83
C LYS A 150 3.02 12.97 7.41
N ILE A 151 2.84 11.67 7.61
CA ILE A 151 3.77 10.64 7.14
C ILE A 151 3.55 10.41 5.64
N LEU A 152 4.64 10.48 4.87
CA LEU A 152 4.65 10.17 3.43
C LEU A 152 5.46 8.92 3.14
N ASP A 153 5.04 8.20 2.10
CA ASP A 153 5.90 7.22 1.44
C ASP A 153 6.95 7.89 0.53
N THR A 154 7.65 7.09 -0.23
CA THR A 154 8.62 7.52 -1.23
C THR A 154 8.50 6.67 -2.51
N ARG A 155 9.43 6.88 -3.48
CA ARG A 155 9.60 5.99 -4.62
C ARG A 155 10.52 4.77 -4.35
N LYS A 156 10.99 4.58 -3.13
CA LYS A 156 11.79 3.41 -2.70
C LYS A 156 10.87 2.22 -2.44
N THR A 157 10.17 1.75 -3.47
CA THR A 157 9.20 0.65 -3.43
C THR A 157 9.78 -0.60 -4.10
N ALA A 158 9.18 -1.76 -3.87
CA ALA A 158 9.52 -2.96 -4.64
C ALA A 158 9.25 -2.72 -6.14
N PRO A 159 10.18 -3.10 -7.04
CA PRO A 159 9.97 -2.95 -8.47
C PRO A 159 8.68 -3.65 -8.92
N GLY A 160 7.85 -2.93 -9.69
CA GLY A 160 6.59 -3.45 -10.19
C GLY A 160 5.42 -3.48 -9.20
N LEU A 161 5.64 -3.23 -7.90
CA LEU A 161 4.61 -3.27 -6.86
C LEU A 161 4.28 -1.90 -6.26
N ARG A 162 4.72 -0.80 -6.87
CA ARG A 162 4.56 0.54 -6.29
C ARG A 162 3.10 0.91 -6.02
N VAL A 163 2.19 0.55 -6.91
CA VAL A 163 0.76 0.83 -6.72
C VAL A 163 0.25 0.17 -5.44
N ILE A 164 0.60 -1.07 -5.20
CA ILE A 164 0.20 -1.87 -4.03
C ILE A 164 0.84 -1.32 -2.75
N ASP A 165 2.15 -1.03 -2.78
CA ASP A 165 2.89 -0.47 -1.64
C ASP A 165 2.28 0.86 -1.19
N LYS A 166 1.97 1.75 -2.14
CA LYS A 166 1.39 3.07 -1.85
C LYS A 166 -0.06 2.99 -1.38
N LEU A 167 -0.85 2.04 -1.86
CA LEU A 167 -2.18 1.75 -1.31
C LEU A 167 -2.09 1.30 0.15
N ALA A 168 -1.16 0.41 0.45
CA ALA A 168 -0.94 -0.07 1.82
C ALA A 168 -0.54 1.06 2.78
N VAL A 169 0.28 2.02 2.34
CA VAL A 169 0.61 3.22 3.13
C VAL A 169 -0.65 4.03 3.45
N LYS A 170 -1.54 4.25 2.49
CA LYS A 170 -2.82 4.95 2.73
C LYS A 170 -3.69 4.21 3.74
N LEU A 171 -3.82 2.89 3.60
CA LEU A 171 -4.59 2.06 4.52
C LEU A 171 -4.01 2.04 5.94
N GLY A 172 -2.70 2.23 6.07
CA GLY A 172 -2.04 2.45 7.35
C GLY A 172 -2.26 3.85 7.97
N GLY A 173 -2.90 4.77 7.24
CA GLY A 173 -3.16 6.16 7.67
C GLY A 173 -2.09 7.15 7.23
N GLY A 174 -1.11 6.73 6.43
CA GLY A 174 -0.12 7.60 5.79
C GLY A 174 -0.66 8.28 4.53
N HIS A 175 0.19 9.04 3.86
CA HIS A 175 -0.11 9.75 2.62
C HIS A 175 0.93 9.36 1.56
N ASN A 176 0.57 9.54 0.29
CA ASN A 176 1.48 9.25 -0.79
C ASN A 176 2.26 10.51 -1.21
N HIS A 177 3.57 10.39 -1.35
CA HIS A 177 4.39 11.27 -2.16
C HIS A 177 4.12 10.96 -3.65
N ARG A 178 4.74 11.68 -4.59
CA ARG A 178 4.59 11.46 -6.03
C ARG A 178 4.67 9.97 -6.40
N GLN A 179 3.78 9.58 -7.32
CA GLN A 179 3.68 8.21 -7.81
C GLN A 179 4.86 7.83 -8.70
N GLY A 180 5.28 8.78 -9.55
CA GLY A 180 6.33 8.52 -10.53
C GLY A 180 7.23 9.74 -10.78
N LEU A 181 7.71 9.85 -12.01
CA LEU A 181 8.47 11.01 -12.49
C LEU A 181 7.59 12.02 -13.21
N PHE A 182 6.28 11.74 -13.32
CA PHE A 182 5.33 12.43 -14.17
C PHE A 182 4.32 13.31 -13.42
N ASP A 183 4.19 13.17 -12.10
CA ASP A 183 3.12 13.80 -11.30
C ASP A 183 3.61 14.88 -10.32
N MET A 184 4.93 15.11 -10.23
CA MET A 184 5.54 16.21 -9.48
C MET A 184 7.00 16.39 -9.94
N ILE A 185 7.47 17.64 -10.01
CA ILE A 185 8.89 17.94 -10.22
C ILE A 185 9.59 17.92 -8.86
N LEU A 186 10.60 17.07 -8.72
CA LEU A 186 11.51 17.06 -7.57
C LEU A 186 12.92 17.29 -8.05
N ILE A 187 13.44 18.48 -7.77
CA ILE A 187 14.80 18.92 -8.14
C ILE A 187 15.76 18.47 -7.05
N LYS A 188 16.69 17.60 -7.42
CA LYS A 188 17.71 17.00 -6.56
C LYS A 188 19.09 17.53 -6.89
N ASP A 189 20.08 17.23 -6.04
CA ASP A 189 21.49 17.56 -6.20
C ASP A 189 22.02 17.34 -7.64
N ASN A 190 21.75 16.17 -8.21
CA ASN A 190 22.17 15.85 -9.59
C ASN A 190 21.50 16.72 -10.65
N HIS A 191 20.24 17.15 -10.43
CA HIS A 191 19.55 18.07 -11.32
C HIS A 191 20.17 19.49 -11.21
N ILE A 192 20.50 19.92 -9.97
CA ILE A 192 21.16 21.20 -9.71
C ILE A 192 22.54 21.24 -10.37
N ALA A 193 23.32 20.16 -10.22
CA ALA A 193 24.65 20.05 -10.87
C ALA A 193 24.54 20.12 -12.40
N ALA A 194 23.57 19.44 -12.99
CA ALA A 194 23.34 19.45 -14.44
C ALA A 194 22.85 20.81 -14.96
N ALA A 195 22.05 21.55 -14.19
CA ALA A 195 21.54 22.86 -14.56
C ALA A 195 22.52 24.01 -14.23
N GLY A 196 23.57 23.74 -13.44
CA GLY A 196 24.57 24.71 -12.99
C GLY A 196 24.23 25.44 -11.69
N SER A 197 22.96 25.57 -11.32
CA SER A 197 22.53 26.12 -10.02
C SER A 197 21.07 25.77 -9.72
N LEU A 198 20.69 25.85 -8.43
CA LEU A 198 19.28 25.68 -8.00
C LEU A 198 18.34 26.70 -8.69
N ARG A 199 18.79 27.97 -8.81
CA ARG A 199 17.98 29.04 -9.48
C ARG A 199 17.73 28.70 -10.95
N GLU A 200 18.75 28.21 -11.66
CA GLU A 200 18.57 27.83 -13.06
C GLU A 200 17.70 26.57 -13.22
N ALA A 201 17.86 25.57 -12.36
CA ALA A 201 17.03 24.37 -12.37
C ALA A 201 15.54 24.71 -12.19
N VAL A 202 15.19 25.53 -11.19
CA VAL A 202 13.80 25.98 -10.97
C VAL A 202 13.30 26.83 -12.14
N ARG A 203 14.12 27.73 -12.68
CA ARG A 203 13.76 28.55 -13.82
C ARG A 203 13.49 27.71 -15.08
N CYS A 204 14.29 26.68 -15.32
CA CYS A 204 14.06 25.74 -16.43
C CYS A 204 12.77 24.95 -16.22
N ALA A 205 12.52 24.44 -15.02
CA ALA A 205 11.28 23.74 -14.69
C ALA A 205 10.04 24.61 -14.97
N ARG A 206 10.03 25.87 -14.56
CA ARG A 206 8.92 26.78 -14.81
C ARG A 206 8.73 27.14 -16.28
N ARG A 207 9.85 27.31 -17.02
CA ARG A 207 9.80 27.60 -18.48
C ARG A 207 9.28 26.43 -19.31
N SER A 208 9.28 25.19 -18.77
CA SER A 208 8.71 24.04 -19.47
C SER A 208 7.18 24.12 -19.64
N GLY A 209 6.54 25.09 -18.98
CA GLY A 209 5.07 25.28 -19.07
C GLY A 209 4.26 24.26 -18.28
N THR A 210 4.90 23.48 -17.43
CA THR A 210 4.20 22.51 -16.57
C THR A 210 3.39 23.18 -15.49
N SER A 211 2.24 22.57 -15.14
CA SER A 211 1.42 22.95 -13.97
C SER A 211 1.73 22.09 -12.73
N LEU A 212 2.74 21.21 -12.80
CA LEU A 212 3.11 20.35 -11.69
C LEU A 212 3.75 21.17 -10.56
N GLU A 213 3.50 20.77 -9.32
CA GLU A 213 4.21 21.28 -8.16
C GLU A 213 5.72 21.09 -8.31
N ILE A 214 6.50 22.10 -7.88
CA ILE A 214 7.96 22.04 -7.86
C ILE A 214 8.40 21.89 -6.41
N GLU A 215 9.08 20.79 -6.14
CA GLU A 215 9.79 20.51 -4.91
C GLU A 215 11.29 20.58 -5.15
N ILE A 216 12.03 21.18 -4.23
CA ILE A 216 13.49 21.20 -4.24
C ILE A 216 14.04 20.46 -3.03
N GLU A 217 15.16 19.76 -3.21
CA GLU A 217 15.94 19.19 -2.12
C GLU A 217 16.94 20.24 -1.61
N ALA A 218 16.82 20.60 -0.32
CA ALA A 218 17.65 21.59 0.35
C ALA A 218 18.60 20.88 1.34
N ALA A 219 19.89 21.08 1.18
CA ALA A 219 20.92 20.53 2.06
C ALA A 219 21.26 21.43 3.26
N ASN A 220 20.86 22.71 3.21
CA ASN A 220 21.16 23.72 4.23
C ASN A 220 20.11 24.84 4.20
N LEU A 221 20.18 25.76 5.19
CA LEU A 221 19.21 26.86 5.31
C LEU A 221 19.30 27.89 4.16
N GLN A 222 20.45 28.04 3.52
CA GLN A 222 20.62 28.92 2.36
C GLN A 222 19.82 28.41 1.15
N ASP A 223 19.76 27.08 0.96
CA ASP A 223 18.92 26.47 -0.08
C ASP A 223 17.43 26.68 0.23
N VAL A 224 17.04 26.60 1.52
CA VAL A 224 15.67 26.91 1.98
C VAL A 224 15.31 28.37 1.62
N GLU A 225 16.17 29.34 1.95
CA GLU A 225 15.96 30.76 1.62
C GLU A 225 15.81 30.95 0.09
N THR A 226 16.69 30.31 -0.68
CA THR A 226 16.65 30.34 -2.14
C THR A 226 15.33 29.75 -2.68
N GLY A 227 14.88 28.63 -2.15
CA GLY A 227 13.60 28.02 -2.52
C GLY A 227 12.41 28.92 -2.25
N ILE A 228 12.41 29.59 -1.09
CA ILE A 228 11.39 30.56 -0.71
C ILE A 228 11.38 31.76 -1.66
N GLU A 229 12.55 32.32 -1.99
CA GLU A 229 12.68 33.45 -2.93
C GLU A 229 12.17 33.07 -4.33
N LEU A 230 12.44 31.83 -4.75
CA LEU A 230 11.98 31.29 -6.03
C LEU A 230 10.48 30.93 -6.02
N GLY A 231 9.84 30.92 -4.84
CA GLY A 231 8.43 30.61 -4.66
C GLY A 231 8.07 29.18 -5.05
N VAL A 232 8.92 28.20 -4.72
CA VAL A 232 8.60 26.78 -4.93
C VAL A 232 7.49 26.36 -3.96
N GLU A 233 6.71 25.36 -4.35
CA GLU A 233 5.57 24.90 -3.57
C GLU A 233 5.99 24.05 -2.37
N ARG A 234 7.10 23.29 -2.51
CA ARG A 234 7.62 22.42 -1.45
C ARG A 234 9.14 22.45 -1.38
N ILE A 235 9.66 22.29 -0.16
CA ILE A 235 11.10 22.20 0.13
C ILE A 235 11.35 20.95 0.98
N LEU A 236 12.09 20.01 0.46
CA LEU A 236 12.53 18.82 1.17
C LEU A 236 13.83 19.13 1.89
N LEU A 237 13.83 19.00 3.21
CA LEU A 237 14.96 19.20 4.12
C LEU A 237 15.75 17.89 4.21
N ASP A 238 16.81 17.77 3.42
CA ASP A 238 17.54 16.50 3.34
C ASP A 238 18.56 16.34 4.46
N ASN A 239 18.35 15.34 5.30
CA ASN A 239 19.23 14.97 6.43
C ASN A 239 19.54 16.14 7.39
N MET A 240 18.67 17.13 7.52
CA MET A 240 18.84 18.23 8.48
C MET A 240 18.56 17.76 9.93
N SER A 241 19.23 18.39 10.90
CA SER A 241 18.93 18.17 12.30
C SER A 241 17.57 18.78 12.69
N PRO A 242 16.89 18.29 13.74
CA PRO A 242 15.63 18.88 14.22
C PRO A 242 15.76 20.39 14.53
N ALA A 243 16.90 20.84 15.03
CA ALA A 243 17.15 22.26 15.25
C ALA A 243 17.15 23.08 13.96
N MET A 244 17.79 22.59 12.89
CA MET A 244 17.77 23.22 11.57
C MET A 244 16.39 23.18 10.95
N MET A 245 15.64 22.07 11.10
CA MET A 245 14.26 21.97 10.63
C MET A 245 13.36 23.02 11.30
N ALA A 246 13.47 23.19 12.62
CA ALA A 246 12.73 24.23 13.34
C ALA A 246 13.09 25.65 12.89
N GLU A 247 14.35 25.90 12.52
CA GLU A 247 14.78 27.17 11.93
C GLU A 247 14.20 27.36 10.52
N ALA A 248 14.23 26.34 9.68
CA ALA A 248 13.60 26.34 8.35
C ALA A 248 12.10 26.64 8.43
N VAL A 249 11.38 26.07 9.41
CA VAL A 249 9.96 26.37 9.66
C VAL A 249 9.75 27.86 9.96
N LYS A 250 10.59 28.46 10.81
CA LYS A 250 10.52 29.90 11.13
C LYS A 250 10.83 30.78 9.91
N LEU A 251 11.84 30.41 9.11
CA LEU A 251 12.23 31.13 7.89
C LEU A 251 11.12 31.08 6.83
N THR A 252 10.50 29.91 6.67
CA THR A 252 9.50 29.69 5.61
C THR A 252 8.23 30.48 5.82
N ARG A 253 7.77 30.66 7.06
CA ARG A 253 6.53 31.39 7.40
C ARG A 253 5.35 30.95 6.54
N GLN A 254 5.20 29.66 6.30
CA GLN A 254 4.16 29.02 5.47
C GLN A 254 4.14 29.46 3.98
N ARG A 255 5.24 30.01 3.46
CA ARG A 255 5.36 30.38 2.03
C ARG A 255 5.60 29.17 1.13
N ALA A 256 6.09 28.08 1.68
CA ALA A 256 6.24 26.77 1.04
C ALA A 256 5.92 25.67 2.07
N LYS A 257 5.57 24.49 1.62
CA LYS A 257 5.47 23.30 2.46
C LYS A 257 6.86 22.73 2.74
N LEU A 258 7.08 22.28 3.96
CA LEU A 258 8.33 21.67 4.37
C LEU A 258 8.19 20.15 4.55
N GLU A 259 9.08 19.41 3.92
CA GLU A 259 9.17 17.97 4.05
C GLU A 259 10.51 17.58 4.70
N ALA A 260 10.47 16.87 5.83
CA ALA A 260 11.66 16.28 6.41
C ALA A 260 11.95 14.92 5.76
N SER A 261 13.20 14.69 5.36
CA SER A 261 13.66 13.44 4.75
C SER A 261 15.04 13.04 5.25
N GLY A 262 15.31 11.74 5.24
CA GLY A 262 16.60 11.16 5.60
C GLY A 262 16.63 10.54 7.00
N ASN A 263 16.97 9.24 7.06
CA ASN A 263 17.19 8.47 8.28
C ASN A 263 16.10 8.54 9.36
N VAL A 264 14.83 8.73 8.96
CA VAL A 264 13.70 8.80 9.88
C VAL A 264 13.38 7.40 10.41
N THR A 265 13.31 7.27 11.74
CA THR A 265 12.97 6.04 12.48
C THR A 265 11.77 6.28 13.41
N LEU A 266 11.22 5.20 14.00
CA LEU A 266 10.16 5.30 15.01
C LEU A 266 10.62 6.05 16.28
N ASP A 267 11.94 6.08 16.54
CA ASP A 267 12.50 6.78 17.69
C ASP A 267 12.70 8.28 17.44
N THR A 268 12.94 8.67 16.18
CA THR A 268 13.26 10.07 15.83
C THR A 268 12.06 10.83 15.24
N VAL A 269 11.05 10.15 14.70
CA VAL A 269 9.94 10.76 13.97
C VAL A 269 9.14 11.77 14.82
N ARG A 270 9.00 11.52 16.12
CA ARG A 270 8.28 12.41 17.04
C ARG A 270 8.97 13.76 17.16
N GLU A 271 10.27 13.77 17.43
CA GLU A 271 11.08 14.98 17.53
C GLU A 271 11.04 15.79 16.22
N ILE A 272 11.14 15.10 15.07
CA ILE A 272 11.00 15.73 13.74
C ILE A 272 9.62 16.38 13.58
N ALA A 273 8.55 15.68 13.93
CA ALA A 273 7.19 16.21 13.80
C ALA A 273 6.96 17.46 14.68
N GLU A 274 7.57 17.51 15.86
CA GLU A 274 7.49 18.65 16.79
C GLU A 274 8.23 19.91 16.30
N THR A 275 9.09 19.79 15.29
CA THR A 275 9.73 20.97 14.65
C THR A 275 8.74 21.84 13.90
N GLY A 276 7.57 21.30 13.52
CA GLY A 276 6.52 22.01 12.79
C GLY A 276 6.59 21.82 11.27
N VAL A 277 7.36 20.86 10.74
CA VAL A 277 7.33 20.49 9.32
C VAL A 277 5.95 19.96 8.93
N ASP A 278 5.57 20.15 7.66
CA ASP A 278 4.26 19.71 7.14
C ASP A 278 4.27 18.19 6.84
N TYR A 279 5.39 17.67 6.34
CA TYR A 279 5.53 16.29 5.88
C TYR A 279 6.80 15.64 6.41
N ILE A 280 6.73 14.31 6.57
CA ILE A 280 7.88 13.48 6.92
C ILE A 280 7.88 12.27 6.00
N SER A 281 8.81 12.22 5.06
CA SER A 281 8.94 11.08 4.15
C SER A 281 9.79 9.97 4.73
N VAL A 282 9.25 8.76 4.70
CA VAL A 282 9.84 7.57 5.33
C VAL A 282 9.97 6.45 4.30
N GLY A 283 11.16 6.26 3.76
CA GLY A 283 11.41 5.20 2.78
C GLY A 283 11.23 3.79 3.36
N ALA A 284 11.52 3.62 4.65
CA ALA A 284 11.41 2.34 5.35
C ALA A 284 10.01 1.73 5.30
N LEU A 285 8.95 2.53 5.14
CA LEU A 285 7.58 2.05 5.03
C LEU A 285 7.43 0.99 3.93
N THR A 286 8.11 1.17 2.81
CA THR A 286 7.94 0.34 1.62
C THR A 286 9.13 -0.57 1.31
N HIS A 287 10.35 -0.22 1.75
CA HIS A 287 11.52 -1.06 1.48
C HIS A 287 11.97 -1.91 2.68
N SER A 288 11.48 -1.64 3.91
CA SER A 288 11.93 -2.35 5.12
C SER A 288 10.78 -2.87 5.99
N ALA A 289 9.53 -2.76 5.55
CA ALA A 289 8.40 -3.36 6.27
C ALA A 289 8.54 -4.90 6.29
N LYS A 290 8.31 -5.47 7.47
CA LYS A 290 8.22 -6.94 7.60
C LYS A 290 6.89 -7.40 7.04
N VAL A 291 6.89 -8.56 6.37
CA VAL A 291 5.66 -9.21 5.92
C VAL A 291 4.82 -9.58 7.15
N PHE A 292 3.53 -9.29 7.08
CA PHE A 292 2.57 -9.66 8.11
C PHE A 292 2.27 -11.17 8.02
N ASP A 293 2.31 -11.87 9.13
CA ASP A 293 2.11 -13.32 9.15
C ASP A 293 0.62 -13.66 9.11
N LEU A 294 0.22 -14.41 8.08
CA LEU A 294 -1.13 -14.87 7.81
C LEU A 294 -1.10 -16.35 7.41
N SER A 295 -2.17 -17.06 7.71
CA SER A 295 -2.38 -18.43 7.23
C SER A 295 -3.80 -18.60 6.70
N LEU A 296 -3.95 -19.47 5.69
CA LEU A 296 -5.25 -19.97 5.25
C LEU A 296 -5.43 -21.38 5.80
N LYS A 297 -6.52 -21.59 6.54
CA LYS A 297 -6.87 -22.89 7.10
C LYS A 297 -8.14 -23.41 6.44
N PHE A 298 -8.02 -24.49 5.70
CA PHE A 298 -9.15 -25.12 5.03
C PHE A 298 -9.96 -26.01 5.97
N HIS A 299 -11.26 -26.09 5.68
CA HIS A 299 -12.23 -26.93 6.34
C HIS A 299 -12.93 -27.84 5.31
N GLU A 300 -13.12 -29.09 5.65
CA GLU A 300 -13.99 -29.96 4.86
C GLU A 300 -15.46 -29.49 5.01
N ILE A 301 -16.16 -29.44 3.88
CA ILE A 301 -17.61 -29.21 3.91
C ILE A 301 -18.27 -30.54 4.26
N ASP A 302 -18.90 -30.61 5.44
CA ASP A 302 -19.71 -31.77 5.85
C ASP A 302 -20.86 -32.00 4.84
N GLY A 303 -20.62 -32.77 3.82
CA GLY A 303 -21.59 -33.04 2.74
C GLY A 303 -21.25 -34.25 1.88
N ASN A 304 -20.04 -34.79 1.94
CA ASN A 304 -19.63 -35.92 1.11
C ASN A 304 -19.19 -37.17 1.93
N ARG A 305 -19.89 -37.47 3.03
CA ARG A 305 -19.90 -38.84 3.54
C ARG A 305 -20.89 -39.66 2.69
N SER A 306 -20.54 -39.91 1.42
CA SER A 306 -21.22 -40.97 0.69
C SER A 306 -20.75 -42.30 1.32
N THR A 307 -21.67 -42.91 2.05
CA THR A 307 -21.71 -44.31 2.45
C THR A 307 -21.03 -45.22 1.45
N SER A 308 -19.76 -45.60 1.73
CA SER A 308 -19.20 -46.84 1.22
C SER A 308 -19.54 -47.92 2.24
N LYS A 309 -20.56 -48.70 1.93
CA LYS A 309 -20.72 -50.09 2.42
C LYS A 309 -20.13 -51.04 1.40
#